data_de98d821c4e86db3c0fcca1aef4f8702
#
_entry.id   de98d821c4e86db3c0fcca1aef4f8702
#
_cell.length_a   1.000
_cell.length_b   1.000
_cell.length_c   1.000
_cell.angle_alpha   90.00
_cell.angle_beta   90.00
_cell.angle_gamma   90.00
#
_symmetry.space_group_name_H-M   'P 1'
#
loop_
_entity.id
_entity.type
_entity.pdbx_description
1 polymer ?
#
loop_
_entity_poly.entity_id
_entity_poly.type
_entity_poly.pdbx_seq_one_letter_code
_entity_poly.pdbx_strand_id
1 'polypeptide(L)'
;TTIASAFLLTSTLSLVIAAAKIAEQLKTISAETSGILILSAVITCVFVPIIFKKMFPIPNEVNRRIEVSLIGKNQLTIPIAQNLTSQLYNISLYYRKDLSDSRKLSDEITMVEIADYEESLLARLGLFERDIMVCATNDDEINRNVALMAKKYGVDRVICRLESSNEDAEIKAQGIEVFSNYLSNKILSVYYTHLK
;
A
#
# COMPACT_ATOMS: atom_id res chain seq x y z
N THR A 1 0.61 -7.59 -12.71
CA THR A 1 0.95 -6.62 -13.78
C THR A 1 1.78 -7.25 -14.88
N THR A 2 2.78 -8.09 -14.60
CA THR A 2 3.70 -8.70 -15.57
C THR A 2 3.00 -9.59 -16.61
N ILE A 3 1.99 -10.35 -16.18
CA ILE A 3 1.21 -11.24 -17.08
C ILE A 3 0.38 -10.43 -18.07
N ALA A 4 -0.25 -9.35 -17.64
CA ALA A 4 -1.03 -8.48 -18.51
C ALA A 4 -0.16 -7.78 -19.58
N SER A 5 1.05 -7.36 -19.19
CA SER A 5 2.03 -6.78 -20.15
C SER A 5 2.51 -7.81 -21.17
N ALA A 6 2.71 -9.06 -20.77
CA ALA A 6 3.07 -10.15 -21.66
C ALA A 6 1.96 -10.45 -22.68
N PHE A 7 0.69 -10.46 -22.25
CA PHE A 7 -0.46 -10.61 -23.17
C PHE A 7 -0.58 -9.47 -24.18
N LEU A 8 -0.36 -8.23 -23.76
CA LEU A 8 -0.36 -7.07 -24.66
C LEU A 8 0.73 -7.17 -25.73
N LEU A 9 1.95 -7.55 -25.35
CA LEU A 9 3.07 -7.72 -26.28
C LEU A 9 2.81 -8.87 -27.27
N THR A 10 2.23 -9.96 -26.82
CA THR A 10 1.90 -11.13 -27.68
C THR A 10 0.79 -10.79 -28.69
N SER A 11 -0.19 -9.98 -28.26
CA SER A 11 -1.28 -9.53 -29.14
C SER A 11 -0.79 -8.67 -30.30
N THR A 12 0.13 -7.74 -30.03
CA THR A 12 0.70 -6.87 -31.08
C THR A 12 1.55 -7.65 -32.11
N LEU A 13 2.32 -8.63 -31.64
CA LEU A 13 3.12 -9.48 -32.53
C LEU A 13 2.22 -10.29 -33.48
N SER A 14 1.15 -10.89 -32.96
CA SER A 14 0.19 -11.67 -33.77
C SER A 14 -0.46 -10.82 -34.85
N LEU A 15 -0.79 -9.56 -34.53
CA LEU A 15 -1.39 -8.63 -35.50
C LEU A 15 -0.42 -8.29 -36.64
N VAL A 16 0.86 -8.04 -36.35
CA VAL A 16 1.89 -7.73 -37.35
C VAL A 16 2.10 -8.92 -38.27
N ILE A 17 2.17 -10.15 -37.73
CA ILE A 17 2.33 -11.37 -38.52
C ILE A 17 1.12 -11.58 -39.44
N ALA A 18 -0.11 -11.41 -38.91
CA ALA A 18 -1.33 -11.55 -39.70
C ALA A 18 -1.40 -10.51 -40.84
N ALA A 19 -1.11 -9.25 -40.53
CA ALA A 19 -1.11 -8.17 -41.50
C ALA A 19 -0.07 -8.40 -42.62
N ALA A 20 1.16 -8.80 -42.26
CA ALA A 20 2.20 -9.12 -43.23
C ALA A 20 1.82 -10.28 -44.14
N LYS A 21 1.19 -11.33 -43.61
CA LYS A 21 0.72 -12.49 -44.41
C LYS A 21 -0.45 -12.13 -45.31
N ILE A 22 -1.39 -11.31 -44.89
CA ILE A 22 -2.48 -10.83 -45.73
C ILE A 22 -1.96 -9.97 -46.86
N ALA A 23 -1.03 -9.06 -46.58
CA ALA A 23 -0.42 -8.21 -47.62
C ALA A 23 0.36 -9.02 -48.66
N GLU A 24 1.03 -10.09 -48.24
CA GLU A 24 1.69 -11.05 -49.15
C GLU A 24 0.68 -11.80 -50.02
N GLN A 25 -0.44 -12.28 -49.44
CA GLN A 25 -1.50 -12.97 -50.20
C GLN A 25 -2.19 -12.05 -51.20
N LEU A 26 -2.37 -10.78 -50.87
CA LEU A 26 -2.90 -9.76 -51.78
C LEU A 26 -1.87 -9.29 -52.82
N LYS A 27 -0.66 -9.88 -52.83
CA LYS A 27 0.46 -9.50 -53.73
C LYS A 27 0.85 -8.01 -53.64
N THR A 28 0.54 -7.37 -52.53
CA THR A 28 0.91 -5.96 -52.25
C THR A 28 2.38 -5.85 -51.86
N ILE A 29 2.92 -6.90 -51.21
CA ILE A 29 4.34 -7.00 -50.84
C ILE A 29 4.90 -8.36 -51.29
N SER A 30 6.23 -8.43 -51.48
CA SER A 30 6.89 -9.68 -51.79
C SER A 30 7.01 -10.58 -50.54
N ALA A 31 7.19 -11.88 -50.76
CA ALA A 31 7.43 -12.86 -49.69
C ALA A 31 8.69 -12.51 -48.88
N GLU A 32 9.73 -11.97 -49.55
CA GLU A 32 10.94 -11.50 -48.88
C GLU A 32 10.65 -10.33 -47.92
N THR A 33 9.88 -9.35 -48.39
CA THR A 33 9.47 -8.18 -47.55
C THR A 33 8.61 -8.62 -46.36
N SER A 34 7.67 -9.54 -46.59
CA SER A 34 6.86 -10.14 -45.52
C SER A 34 7.74 -10.83 -44.46
N GLY A 35 8.74 -11.61 -44.91
CA GLY A 35 9.69 -12.26 -44.01
C GLY A 35 10.51 -11.28 -43.15
N ILE A 36 11.00 -10.19 -43.77
CA ILE A 36 11.77 -9.15 -43.09
C ILE A 36 10.91 -8.44 -42.04
N LEU A 37 9.64 -8.12 -42.37
CA LEU A 37 8.71 -7.48 -41.39
C LEU A 37 8.44 -8.39 -40.18
N ILE A 38 8.20 -9.68 -40.44
CA ILE A 38 7.96 -10.63 -39.32
C ILE A 38 9.22 -10.77 -38.48
N LEU A 39 10.40 -10.92 -39.11
CA LEU A 39 11.65 -11.04 -38.37
C LEU A 39 11.94 -9.79 -37.51
N SER A 40 11.73 -8.58 -38.08
CA SER A 40 11.93 -7.34 -37.35
C SER A 40 10.99 -7.21 -36.17
N ALA A 41 9.73 -7.65 -36.32
CA ALA A 41 8.74 -7.65 -35.19
C ALA A 41 9.16 -8.61 -34.08
N VAL A 42 9.66 -9.81 -34.42
CA VAL A 42 10.17 -10.76 -33.40
C VAL A 42 11.37 -10.20 -32.66
N ILE A 43 12.34 -9.64 -33.38
CA ILE A 43 13.52 -9.00 -32.79
C ILE A 43 13.10 -7.88 -31.85
N THR A 44 12.20 -7.01 -32.29
CA THR A 44 11.72 -5.89 -31.49
C THR A 44 11.01 -6.36 -30.21
N CYS A 45 10.16 -7.38 -30.30
CA CYS A 45 9.44 -7.94 -29.13
C CYS A 45 10.39 -8.54 -28.08
N VAL A 46 11.55 -9.05 -28.49
CA VAL A 46 12.54 -9.63 -27.56
C VAL A 46 13.46 -8.54 -27.00
N PHE A 47 13.98 -7.66 -27.84
CA PHE A 47 15.00 -6.69 -27.42
C PHE A 47 14.43 -5.47 -26.70
N VAL A 48 13.26 -4.98 -27.10
CA VAL A 48 12.66 -3.78 -26.45
C VAL A 48 12.44 -3.96 -24.94
N PRO A 49 11.85 -5.05 -24.43
CA PRO A 49 11.70 -5.24 -22.98
C PRO A 49 13.03 -5.32 -22.23
N ILE A 50 14.06 -5.91 -22.86
CA ILE A 50 15.39 -6.03 -22.26
C ILE A 50 16.05 -4.65 -22.14
N ILE A 51 16.00 -3.87 -23.22
CA ILE A 51 16.53 -2.50 -23.24
C ILE A 51 15.77 -1.63 -22.25
N PHE A 52 14.43 -1.72 -22.24
CA PHE A 52 13.59 -0.97 -21.32
C PHE A 52 13.92 -1.27 -19.86
N LYS A 53 14.07 -2.55 -19.49
CA LYS A 53 14.46 -2.94 -18.13
C LYS A 53 15.84 -2.40 -17.73
N LYS A 54 16.76 -2.27 -18.68
CA LYS A 54 18.10 -1.73 -18.44
C LYS A 54 18.10 -0.19 -18.32
N MET A 55 17.29 0.48 -19.12
CA MET A 55 17.18 1.95 -19.12
C MET A 55 16.33 2.47 -17.95
N PHE A 56 15.32 1.71 -17.55
CA PHE A 56 14.43 2.01 -16.44
C PHE A 56 14.52 0.89 -15.40
N PRO A 57 15.62 0.83 -14.61
CA PRO A 57 15.70 -0.12 -13.52
C PRO A 57 14.52 0.15 -12.58
N ILE A 58 13.71 -0.88 -12.37
CA ILE A 58 12.65 -0.81 -11.35
C ILE A 58 13.35 -0.58 -10.03
N PRO A 59 13.04 0.50 -9.30
CA PRO A 59 13.60 0.70 -7.97
C PRO A 59 13.38 -0.56 -7.15
N ASN A 60 14.38 -0.96 -6.35
CA ASN A 60 14.30 -2.16 -5.49
C ASN A 60 13.18 -2.07 -4.44
N GLU A 61 12.49 -0.94 -4.36
CA GLU A 61 11.32 -0.71 -3.52
C GLU A 61 10.12 -1.62 -3.82
N VAL A 62 10.03 -2.20 -5.04
CA VAL A 62 8.91 -3.12 -5.39
C VAL A 62 8.94 -4.43 -4.58
N ASN A 63 10.10 -4.79 -4.00
CA ASN A 63 10.24 -5.94 -3.09
C ASN A 63 10.38 -5.54 -1.61
N ARG A 64 10.42 -4.23 -1.30
CA ARG A 64 10.43 -3.78 0.09
C ARG A 64 9.01 -3.96 0.65
N ARG A 65 8.90 -4.72 1.72
CA ARG A 65 7.67 -4.75 2.49
C ARG A 65 7.44 -3.36 3.06
N ILE A 66 6.22 -2.87 2.92
CA ILE A 66 5.83 -1.57 3.48
C ILE A 66 5.88 -1.68 5.00
N GLU A 67 6.60 -0.77 5.62
CA GLU A 67 6.77 -0.72 7.08
C GLU A 67 5.61 0.04 7.71
N VAL A 68 4.87 -0.62 8.59
CA VAL A 68 3.69 -0.04 9.25
C VAL A 68 3.88 -0.01 10.76
N SER A 69 3.78 1.17 11.36
CA SER A 69 3.68 1.34 12.81
C SER A 69 2.23 1.45 13.26
N LEU A 70 1.80 0.55 14.12
CA LEU A 70 0.50 0.63 14.80
C LEU A 70 0.71 1.07 16.24
N ILE A 71 -0.09 2.02 16.71
CA ILE A 71 -0.03 2.53 18.08
C ILE A 71 -1.32 2.20 18.81
N GLY A 72 -1.15 1.53 19.94
CA GLY A 72 -2.25 1.00 20.77
C GLY A 72 -2.54 -0.46 20.46
N LYS A 73 -2.67 -1.29 21.49
CA LYS A 73 -3.05 -2.70 21.41
C LYS A 73 -4.46 -2.87 21.96
N ASN A 74 -5.45 -2.87 21.07
CA ASN A 74 -6.87 -2.92 21.44
C ASN A 74 -7.68 -3.77 20.44
N GLN A 75 -8.99 -3.81 20.62
CA GLN A 75 -9.90 -4.59 19.79
C GLN A 75 -9.93 -4.19 18.31
N LEU A 76 -9.49 -2.97 17.98
CA LEU A 76 -9.42 -2.46 16.62
C LEU A 76 -8.08 -2.78 15.97
N THR A 77 -6.98 -2.50 16.67
CA THR A 77 -5.63 -2.62 16.09
C THR A 77 -5.18 -4.06 15.91
N ILE A 78 -5.62 -4.97 16.77
CA ILE A 78 -5.27 -6.40 16.67
C ILE A 78 -5.75 -7.03 15.36
N PRO A 79 -7.03 -6.92 14.96
CA PRO A 79 -7.48 -7.43 13.66
C PRO A 79 -6.80 -6.74 12.47
N ILE A 80 -6.54 -5.43 12.57
CA ILE A 80 -5.83 -4.69 11.53
C ILE A 80 -4.43 -5.27 11.34
N ALA A 81 -3.68 -5.46 12.42
CA ALA A 81 -2.35 -6.02 12.38
C ALA A 81 -2.34 -7.43 11.74
N GLN A 82 -3.23 -8.30 12.15
CA GLN A 82 -3.35 -9.66 11.61
C GLN A 82 -3.69 -9.69 10.12
N ASN A 83 -4.61 -8.84 9.66
CA ASN A 83 -4.98 -8.77 8.25
C ASN A 83 -3.86 -8.18 7.38
N LEU A 84 -3.14 -7.17 7.85
CA LEU A 84 -2.06 -6.54 7.11
C LEU A 84 -0.84 -7.47 6.99
N THR A 85 -0.52 -8.24 8.02
CA THR A 85 0.62 -9.17 8.00
C THR A 85 0.51 -10.18 6.85
N SER A 86 -0.70 -10.61 6.51
CA SER A 86 -0.95 -11.51 5.37
C SER A 86 -0.73 -10.86 4.00
N GLN A 87 -0.53 -9.54 3.91
CA GLN A 87 -0.54 -8.74 2.68
C GLN A 87 0.81 -8.07 2.33
N LEU A 88 1.94 -8.62 2.72
CA LEU A 88 3.26 -8.06 2.41
C LEU A 88 3.65 -6.79 3.20
N TYR A 89 3.05 -6.57 4.37
CA TYR A 89 3.42 -5.50 5.28
C TYR A 89 4.30 -6.03 6.43
N ASN A 90 5.30 -5.25 6.85
CA ASN A 90 6.00 -5.45 8.10
C ASN A 90 5.34 -4.59 9.18
N ILE A 91 4.83 -5.23 10.22
CA ILE A 91 4.05 -4.53 11.24
C ILE A 91 4.80 -4.50 12.55
N SER A 92 4.93 -3.29 13.09
CA SER A 92 5.41 -3.04 14.45
C SER A 92 4.27 -2.43 15.27
N LEU A 93 3.86 -3.11 16.33
CA LEU A 93 2.80 -2.69 17.24
C LEU A 93 3.40 -2.13 18.52
N TYR A 94 3.22 -0.84 18.76
CA TYR A 94 3.69 -0.12 19.94
C TYR A 94 2.55 0.04 20.95
N TYR A 95 2.76 -0.38 22.19
CA TYR A 95 1.70 -0.37 23.20
C TYR A 95 2.25 -0.16 24.61
N ARG A 96 1.44 0.47 25.45
CA ARG A 96 1.64 0.49 26.91
C ARG A 96 0.95 -0.70 27.55
N LYS A 97 1.62 -1.34 28.48
CA LYS A 97 1.14 -2.55 29.15
C LYS A 97 -0.15 -2.34 29.94
N ASP A 98 -0.25 -1.21 30.61
CA ASP A 98 -1.41 -0.82 31.41
C ASP A 98 -2.67 -0.53 30.59
N LEU A 99 -2.52 -0.19 29.31
CA LEU A 99 -3.61 0.16 28.39
C LEU A 99 -3.82 -0.89 27.29
N SER A 100 -3.23 -2.07 27.41
CA SER A 100 -3.20 -3.07 26.33
C SER A 100 -4.19 -4.22 26.57
N ASP A 101 -4.74 -4.73 25.45
CA ASP A 101 -5.51 -5.97 25.42
C ASP A 101 -4.59 -7.18 25.65
N SER A 102 -5.05 -8.17 26.43
CA SER A 102 -4.27 -9.37 26.78
C SER A 102 -4.14 -10.40 25.68
N ARG A 103 -4.80 -10.20 24.52
CA ARG A 103 -4.78 -11.16 23.40
C ARG A 103 -3.37 -11.34 22.83
N LYS A 104 -3.01 -12.59 22.57
CA LYS A 104 -1.78 -12.92 21.84
C LYS A 104 -1.95 -12.63 20.35
N LEU A 105 -0.94 -12.00 19.76
CA LEU A 105 -0.83 -11.84 18.31
C LEU A 105 0.09 -12.94 17.72
N SER A 106 0.08 -13.07 16.39
CA SER A 106 1.01 -13.98 15.70
C SER A 106 2.46 -13.51 15.86
N ASP A 107 3.41 -14.45 15.81
CA ASP A 107 4.84 -14.17 15.95
C ASP A 107 5.41 -13.31 14.79
N GLU A 108 4.64 -13.11 13.73
CA GLU A 108 5.01 -12.27 12.58
C GLU A 108 4.87 -10.76 12.84
N ILE A 109 4.21 -10.37 13.95
CA ILE A 109 4.02 -8.97 14.33
C ILE A 109 5.04 -8.61 15.40
N THR A 110 5.89 -7.63 15.10
CA THR A 110 6.85 -7.12 16.08
C THR A 110 6.11 -6.32 17.14
N MET A 111 6.10 -6.80 18.37
CA MET A 111 5.48 -6.11 19.50
C MET A 111 6.53 -5.33 20.30
N VAL A 112 6.31 -4.04 20.48
CA VAL A 112 7.19 -3.14 21.23
C VAL A 112 6.42 -2.55 22.40
N GLU A 113 6.79 -2.97 23.63
CA GLU A 113 6.25 -2.37 24.85
C GLU A 113 6.94 -1.02 25.11
N ILE A 114 6.16 0.01 25.33
CA ILE A 114 6.65 1.37 25.61
C ILE A 114 6.19 1.82 27.00
N ALA A 115 7.02 2.62 27.65
CA ALA A 115 6.69 3.17 28.97
C ALA A 115 5.71 4.33 28.85
N ASP A 116 5.89 5.18 27.85
CA ASP A 116 5.06 6.36 27.59
C ASP A 116 5.09 6.75 26.10
N TYR A 117 4.24 7.70 25.70
CA TYR A 117 4.16 8.26 24.35
C TYR A 117 4.99 9.54 24.20
N GLU A 118 6.10 9.64 24.92
CA GLU A 118 7.01 10.77 24.85
C GLU A 118 7.77 10.78 23.49
N GLU A 119 7.87 11.96 22.86
CA GLU A 119 8.51 12.15 21.54
C GLU A 119 9.93 11.56 21.48
N SER A 120 10.74 11.82 22.50
CA SER A 120 12.12 11.37 22.57
C SER A 120 12.26 9.85 22.61
N LEU A 121 11.36 9.17 23.32
CA LEU A 121 11.32 7.71 23.42
C LEU A 121 10.87 7.10 22.10
N LEU A 122 9.79 7.62 21.51
CA LEU A 122 9.23 7.12 20.26
C LEU A 122 10.22 7.27 19.09
N ALA A 123 10.92 8.40 19.02
CA ALA A 123 11.95 8.63 18.02
C ALA A 123 13.13 7.63 18.17
N ARG A 124 13.60 7.39 19.38
CA ARG A 124 14.67 6.40 19.66
C ARG A 124 14.29 4.97 19.29
N LEU A 125 13.01 4.62 19.37
CA LEU A 125 12.49 3.32 19.00
C LEU A 125 12.22 3.16 17.49
N GLY A 126 12.56 4.19 16.68
CA GLY A 126 12.37 4.18 15.23
C GLY A 126 10.91 4.18 14.79
N LEU A 127 10.01 4.68 15.64
CA LEU A 127 8.58 4.72 15.35
C LEU A 127 8.28 5.55 14.10
N PHE A 128 9.00 6.66 13.91
CA PHE A 128 8.79 7.63 12.84
C PHE A 128 9.55 7.30 11.54
N GLU A 129 10.35 6.23 11.53
CA GLU A 129 11.12 5.78 10.35
C GLU A 129 10.32 4.77 9.50
N ARG A 130 8.99 4.90 9.46
CA ARG A 130 8.08 3.97 8.81
C ARG A 130 7.32 4.65 7.67
N ASP A 131 6.87 3.85 6.71
CA ASP A 131 6.13 4.35 5.55
C ASP A 131 4.71 4.79 5.95
N ILE A 132 4.06 4.02 6.85
CA ILE A 132 2.69 4.27 7.31
C ILE A 132 2.63 4.22 8.84
N MET A 133 1.92 5.15 9.42
CA MET A 133 1.62 5.15 10.85
C MET A 133 0.12 5.19 11.10
N VAL A 134 -0.35 4.34 12.02
CA VAL A 134 -1.74 4.29 12.46
C VAL A 134 -1.81 4.52 13.97
N CYS A 135 -2.33 5.66 14.38
CA CYS A 135 -2.56 6.02 15.78
C CYS A 135 -3.99 5.65 16.16
N ALA A 136 -4.16 4.59 16.92
CA ALA A 136 -5.47 4.06 17.26
C ALA A 136 -5.51 3.48 18.67
N THR A 137 -5.02 4.23 19.66
CA THR A 137 -5.25 3.96 21.09
C THR A 137 -6.71 4.25 21.43
N ASN A 138 -7.10 4.01 22.69
CA ASN A 138 -8.43 4.38 23.19
C ASN A 138 -8.51 5.85 23.67
N ASP A 139 -7.44 6.61 23.50
CA ASP A 139 -7.31 7.99 23.93
C ASP A 139 -7.06 8.90 22.73
N ASP A 140 -8.00 9.81 22.46
CA ASP A 140 -7.96 10.73 21.31
C ASP A 140 -6.81 11.74 21.43
N GLU A 141 -6.45 12.18 22.65
CA GLU A 141 -5.37 13.12 22.88
C GLU A 141 -4.00 12.48 22.55
N ILE A 142 -3.79 11.24 23.00
CA ILE A 142 -2.59 10.47 22.66
C ILE A 142 -2.52 10.28 21.15
N ASN A 143 -3.61 9.85 20.50
CA ASN A 143 -3.66 9.62 19.07
C ASN A 143 -3.31 10.88 18.28
N ARG A 144 -3.86 12.02 18.69
CA ARG A 144 -3.61 13.33 18.09
C ARG A 144 -2.13 13.71 18.22
N ASN A 145 -1.62 13.71 19.45
CA ASN A 145 -0.25 14.15 19.73
C ASN A 145 0.77 13.30 18.96
N VAL A 146 0.60 11.99 18.95
CA VAL A 146 1.52 11.10 18.23
C VAL A 146 1.38 11.25 16.71
N ALA A 147 0.18 11.46 16.19
CA ALA A 147 -0.02 11.71 14.76
C ALA A 147 0.64 13.02 14.30
N LEU A 148 0.56 14.08 15.11
CA LEU A 148 1.26 15.36 14.84
C LEU A 148 2.78 15.21 14.88
N MET A 149 3.31 14.47 15.86
CA MET A 149 4.73 14.14 15.91
C MET A 149 5.16 13.39 14.64
N ALA A 150 4.38 12.41 14.21
CA ALA A 150 4.69 11.64 12.99
C ALA A 150 4.82 12.54 11.75
N LYS A 151 3.93 13.52 11.58
CA LYS A 151 4.03 14.50 10.49
C LYS A 151 5.24 15.40 10.61
N LYS A 152 5.57 15.83 11.83
CA LYS A 152 6.79 16.61 12.10
C LYS A 152 8.06 15.85 11.70
N TYR A 153 8.09 14.54 11.88
CA TYR A 153 9.22 13.67 11.50
C TYR A 153 9.17 13.22 10.04
N GLY A 154 8.16 13.62 9.27
CA GLY A 154 8.09 13.37 7.83
C GLY A 154 7.51 12.00 7.44
N VAL A 155 6.74 11.35 8.30
CA VAL A 155 6.02 10.12 7.93
C VAL A 155 5.03 10.43 6.80
N ASP A 156 5.14 9.72 5.69
CA ASP A 156 4.36 10.00 4.48
C ASP A 156 2.86 9.89 4.73
N ARG A 157 2.43 8.78 5.29
CA ARG A 157 1.02 8.49 5.53
C ARG A 157 0.73 8.27 7.00
N VAL A 158 -0.08 9.14 7.57
CA VAL A 158 -0.50 9.08 8.98
C VAL A 158 -2.02 8.96 9.05
N ILE A 159 -2.50 7.94 9.74
CA ILE A 159 -3.92 7.67 9.97
C ILE A 159 -4.17 7.77 11.47
N CYS A 160 -5.15 8.56 11.87
CA CYS A 160 -5.45 8.86 13.26
C CYS A 160 -6.91 8.53 13.59
N ARG A 161 -7.12 7.77 14.66
CA ARG A 161 -8.45 7.53 15.22
C ARG A 161 -8.82 8.68 16.14
N LEU A 162 -9.96 9.32 15.89
CA LEU A 162 -10.56 10.32 16.78
C LEU A 162 -12.06 10.08 16.86
N GLU A 163 -12.58 10.06 18.09
CA GLU A 163 -14.02 9.89 18.34
C GLU A 163 -14.76 11.24 18.37
N SER A 164 -14.05 12.34 18.68
CA SER A 164 -14.61 13.68 18.75
C SER A 164 -14.55 14.42 17.40
N SER A 165 -15.68 14.84 16.88
CA SER A 165 -15.81 15.47 15.56
C SER A 165 -15.30 16.92 15.47
N ASN A 166 -15.11 17.62 16.60
CA ASN A 166 -14.85 19.07 16.58
C ASN A 166 -13.40 19.45 16.24
N GLU A 167 -12.46 18.52 16.28
CA GLU A 167 -11.03 18.79 16.08
C GLU A 167 -10.47 18.20 14.78
N ASP A 168 -11.32 17.55 14.00
CA ASP A 168 -10.92 16.86 12.76
C ASP A 168 -10.36 17.78 11.69
N ALA A 169 -10.81 19.03 11.62
CA ALA A 169 -10.44 19.98 10.55
C ALA A 169 -8.97 20.41 10.64
N GLU A 170 -8.47 20.65 11.86
CA GLU A 170 -7.08 21.07 12.09
C GLU A 170 -6.09 19.96 11.76
N ILE A 171 -6.39 18.75 12.17
CA ILE A 171 -5.56 17.56 11.92
C ILE A 171 -5.56 17.19 10.43
N LYS A 172 -6.72 17.25 9.78
CA LYS A 172 -6.85 17.02 8.34
C LYS A 172 -6.09 18.06 7.52
N ALA A 173 -6.05 19.31 7.97
CA ALA A 173 -5.27 20.36 7.32
C ALA A 173 -3.76 20.06 7.28
N GLN A 174 -3.26 19.23 8.20
CA GLN A 174 -1.86 18.78 8.23
C GLN A 174 -1.63 17.50 7.40
N GLY A 175 -2.61 17.05 6.63
CA GLY A 175 -2.50 15.86 5.78
C GLY A 175 -2.56 14.55 6.57
N ILE A 176 -3.24 14.54 7.73
CA ILE A 176 -3.49 13.33 8.52
C ILE A 176 -4.88 12.80 8.16
N GLU A 177 -4.95 11.51 7.83
CA GLU A 177 -6.22 10.84 7.57
C GLU A 177 -6.91 10.53 8.91
N VAL A 178 -8.14 11.01 9.10
CA VAL A 178 -8.89 10.79 10.35
C VAL A 178 -10.02 9.80 10.11
N PHE A 179 -10.18 8.84 11.02
CA PHE A 179 -11.32 7.94 11.05
C PHE A 179 -11.92 7.85 12.45
N SER A 180 -13.21 7.54 12.54
CA SER A 180 -13.95 7.39 13.77
C SER A 180 -14.79 6.12 13.74
N ASN A 181 -14.82 5.37 14.84
CA ASN A 181 -15.71 4.22 14.99
C ASN A 181 -17.20 4.64 15.03
N TYR A 182 -17.48 5.85 15.46
CA TYR A 182 -18.84 6.39 15.53
C TYR A 182 -19.50 6.48 14.14
N LEU A 183 -18.74 6.90 13.13
CA LEU A 183 -19.21 6.95 11.74
C LEU A 183 -19.49 5.54 11.19
N SER A 184 -18.64 4.58 11.46
CA SER A 184 -18.84 3.19 11.04
C SER A 184 -20.10 2.58 11.67
N ASN A 185 -20.32 2.79 12.96
CA ASN A 185 -21.50 2.29 13.66
C ASN A 185 -22.79 3.00 13.21
N LYS A 186 -22.73 4.29 12.90
CA LYS A 186 -23.88 5.04 12.37
C LYS A 186 -24.27 4.59 10.97
N ILE A 187 -23.31 4.34 10.09
CA ILE A 187 -23.55 3.81 8.74
C ILE A 187 -24.15 2.40 8.84
N LEU A 188 -23.61 1.52 9.68
CA LEU A 188 -24.15 0.19 9.93
C LEU A 188 -25.57 0.25 10.51
N SER A 189 -25.87 1.14 11.46
CA SER A 189 -27.22 1.27 12.01
C SER A 189 -28.23 1.74 10.97
N VAL A 190 -27.87 2.67 10.10
CA VAL A 190 -28.71 3.11 8.98
C VAL A 190 -28.94 1.98 7.98
N TYR A 191 -27.90 1.18 7.68
CA TYR A 191 -28.03 0.04 6.75
C TYR A 191 -28.98 -1.04 7.29
N TYR A 192 -28.92 -1.36 8.59
CA TYR A 192 -29.83 -2.32 9.23
C TYR A 192 -31.24 -1.79 9.46
N THR A 193 -31.46 -0.47 9.50
CA THR A 193 -32.79 0.12 9.64
C THR A 193 -33.57 0.14 8.34
N HIS A 194 -32.89 0.11 7.18
CA HIS A 194 -33.52 0.06 5.87
C HIS A 194 -33.76 -1.36 5.33
N LEU A 195 -33.35 -2.40 6.05
CA LEU A 195 -33.55 -3.82 5.70
C LEU A 195 -34.75 -4.46 6.44
N LYS A 196 -35.54 -3.68 7.13
CA LYS A 196 -36.87 -4.05 7.67
C LYS A 196 -37.92 -3.33 6.84
#